data_d2f5eb2892dcc6615eb785341e8078a0
#
_entry.id   d2f5eb2892dcc6615eb785341e8078a0
#
_cell.length_a   1.000
_cell.length_b   1.000
_cell.length_c   1.000
_cell.angle_alpha   90.00
_cell.angle_beta   90.00
_cell.angle_gamma   90.00
#
_symmetry.space_group_name_H-M   'P 1'
#
loop_
_entity.id
_entity.type
_entity.pdbx_description
1 polymer ?
#
loop_
_entity_poly.entity_id
_entity_poly.type
_entity_poly.pdbx_seq_one_letter_code
_entity_poly.pdbx_strand_id
1 'polypeptide(L)'
;MKNLLIVLSGPSGVGKGTIVNKLLQDGGYSLSVSCTTRPPRVGEVDGKSYFFITKEKFSEMIAQGGFLEYSNHFENFYGTPKGFVTEQLKNSDVILEIEVDGALQVKKAHPEALLIMILPPDEAALIARLKGRGTESDEKIAARVDRMRYEASKKHLYDFIVVNDDLNTAVAEIKSIIKSRKEI
;
A
#
# COMPACT_ATOMS: atom_id res chain seq x y z
N MET A 1 23.76 -4.10 5.88
CA MET A 1 22.40 -4.61 6.18
C MET A 1 21.62 -4.70 4.87
N LYS A 2 20.80 -5.72 4.68
CA LYS A 2 19.99 -5.90 3.48
C LYS A 2 18.78 -4.92 3.55
N ASN A 3 18.48 -4.22 2.46
CA ASN A 3 17.31 -3.38 2.39
C ASN A 3 16.01 -4.21 2.44
N LEU A 4 14.98 -3.67 3.06
CA LEU A 4 13.71 -4.36 3.31
C LEU A 4 12.66 -4.01 2.25
N LEU A 5 11.89 -5.00 1.85
CA LEU A 5 10.62 -4.82 1.16
C LEU A 5 9.52 -4.68 2.23
N ILE A 6 8.93 -3.50 2.32
CA ILE A 6 7.95 -3.13 3.35
C ILE A 6 6.60 -2.93 2.67
N VAL A 7 5.60 -3.63 3.12
CA VAL A 7 4.23 -3.50 2.62
C VAL A 7 3.38 -2.81 3.68
N LEU A 8 2.90 -1.62 3.37
CA LEU A 8 1.92 -0.88 4.15
C LEU A 8 0.54 -1.06 3.53
N SER A 9 -0.33 -1.73 4.21
CA SER A 9 -1.68 -2.05 3.74
C SER A 9 -2.74 -1.68 4.78
N GLY A 10 -3.99 -1.73 4.42
CA GLY A 10 -5.12 -1.43 5.29
C GLY A 10 -6.22 -0.65 4.59
N PRO A 11 -7.32 -0.35 5.28
CA PRO A 11 -8.53 0.23 4.68
C PRO A 11 -8.30 1.56 3.99
N SER A 12 -9.12 1.83 2.99
CA SER A 12 -9.18 3.15 2.37
C SER A 12 -9.64 4.19 3.40
N GLY A 13 -8.94 5.33 3.45
CA GLY A 13 -9.25 6.40 4.42
C GLY A 13 -8.52 6.28 5.75
N VAL A 14 -7.77 5.22 6.01
CA VAL A 14 -7.02 5.04 7.27
C VAL A 14 -5.80 5.94 7.40
N GLY A 15 -5.36 6.61 6.31
CA GLY A 15 -4.23 7.54 6.33
C GLY A 15 -2.89 6.97 5.86
N LYS A 16 -2.89 5.85 5.12
CA LYS A 16 -1.66 5.22 4.58
C LYS A 16 -0.77 6.22 3.84
N GLY A 17 -1.30 6.94 2.86
CA GLY A 17 -0.52 7.90 2.07
C GLY A 17 0.11 9.01 2.91
N THR A 18 -0.58 9.48 3.97
CA THR A 18 -0.02 10.47 4.90
C THR A 18 1.16 9.89 5.70
N ILE A 19 1.02 8.64 6.17
CA ILE A 19 2.09 7.91 6.87
C ILE A 19 3.29 7.71 5.92
N VAL A 20 3.04 7.22 4.71
CA VAL A 20 4.08 6.99 3.69
C VAL A 20 4.83 8.29 3.39
N ASN A 21 4.12 9.39 3.13
CA ASN A 21 4.75 10.68 2.88
C ASN A 21 5.65 11.13 4.04
N LYS A 22 5.23 10.89 5.28
CA LYS A 22 6.03 11.22 6.45
C LYS A 22 7.28 10.35 6.59
N LEU A 23 7.18 9.06 6.30
CA LEU A 23 8.34 8.16 6.25
C LEU A 23 9.35 8.58 5.17
N LEU A 24 8.87 8.93 3.97
CA LEU A 24 9.72 9.37 2.87
C LEU A 24 10.48 10.67 3.18
N GLN A 25 9.87 11.62 3.93
CA GLN A 25 10.52 12.86 4.35
C GLN A 25 11.74 12.64 5.25
N ASP A 26 11.74 11.56 6.03
CA ASP A 26 12.85 11.23 6.93
C ASP A 26 14.06 10.60 6.20
N GLY A 27 13.89 10.22 4.93
CA GLY A 27 14.92 9.59 4.09
C GLY A 27 15.12 8.10 4.38
N GLY A 28 15.90 7.45 3.51
CA GLY A 28 16.22 6.02 3.63
C GLY A 28 15.16 5.07 3.05
N TYR A 29 14.04 5.59 2.59
CA TYR A 29 12.94 4.86 1.96
C TYR A 29 12.68 5.32 0.55
N SER A 30 12.28 4.41 -0.32
CA SER A 30 11.70 4.70 -1.63
C SER A 30 10.26 4.17 -1.70
N LEU A 31 9.37 4.93 -2.32
CA LEU A 31 8.01 4.46 -2.62
C LEU A 31 8.02 3.75 -3.96
N SER A 32 7.45 2.56 -4.01
CA SER A 32 7.21 1.88 -5.28
C SER A 32 6.13 2.60 -6.08
N VAL A 33 6.38 2.77 -7.39
CA VAL A 33 5.39 3.27 -8.33
C VAL A 33 4.73 2.09 -9.02
N SER A 34 3.41 1.95 -8.84
CA SER A 34 2.62 0.89 -9.46
C SER A 34 2.27 1.21 -10.91
N CYS A 35 2.05 0.17 -11.71
CA CYS A 35 1.43 0.28 -13.03
C CYS A 35 -0.10 0.32 -12.90
N THR A 36 -0.76 1.03 -13.81
CA THR A 36 -2.22 0.97 -13.97
C THR A 36 -2.62 1.12 -15.43
N THR A 37 -3.76 0.51 -15.78
CA THR A 37 -4.38 0.66 -17.10
C THR A 37 -5.42 1.77 -17.14
N ARG A 38 -5.70 2.40 -16.01
CA ARG A 38 -6.56 3.58 -15.91
C ARG A 38 -5.87 4.79 -16.53
N PRO A 39 -6.58 5.64 -17.30
CA PRO A 39 -6.01 6.90 -17.73
C PRO A 39 -5.64 7.81 -16.55
N PRO A 40 -4.60 8.66 -16.69
CA PRO A 40 -4.20 9.60 -15.65
C PRO A 40 -5.33 10.59 -15.32
N ARG A 41 -5.45 10.95 -14.05
CA ARG A 41 -6.32 12.02 -13.56
C ARG A 41 -5.57 13.36 -13.61
N VAL A 42 -6.33 14.44 -13.49
CA VAL A 42 -5.74 15.80 -13.39
C VAL A 42 -4.73 15.84 -12.23
N GLY A 43 -3.52 16.27 -12.53
CA GLY A 43 -2.42 16.37 -11.55
C GLY A 43 -1.58 15.10 -11.36
N GLU A 44 -1.98 13.96 -11.94
CA GLU A 44 -1.16 12.75 -11.92
C GLU A 44 -0.07 12.81 -13.00
N VAL A 45 1.13 12.34 -12.68
CA VAL A 45 2.31 12.35 -13.54
C VAL A 45 2.80 10.91 -13.76
N ASP A 46 3.01 10.54 -15.03
CA ASP A 46 3.59 9.25 -15.40
C ASP A 46 4.97 9.04 -14.76
N GLY A 47 5.22 7.83 -14.27
CA GLY A 47 6.44 7.48 -13.56
C GLY A 47 6.58 8.05 -12.14
N LYS A 48 5.62 8.87 -11.69
CA LYS A 48 5.57 9.39 -10.31
C LYS A 48 4.32 8.92 -9.57
N SER A 49 3.13 9.19 -10.12
CA SER A 49 1.86 8.75 -9.51
C SER A 49 1.60 7.28 -9.80
N TYR A 50 1.75 6.91 -11.05
CA TYR A 50 1.69 5.57 -11.61
C TYR A 50 2.53 5.50 -12.88
N PHE A 51 2.87 4.28 -13.33
CA PHE A 51 3.19 3.99 -14.71
C PHE A 51 1.87 3.70 -15.44
N PHE A 52 1.42 4.63 -16.29
CA PHE A 52 0.19 4.48 -17.07
C PHE A 52 0.48 3.68 -18.33
N ILE A 53 -0.02 2.44 -18.38
CA ILE A 53 0.23 1.49 -19.47
C ILE A 53 -1.06 0.96 -20.08
N THR A 54 -1.00 0.41 -21.29
CA THR A 54 -2.18 -0.19 -21.93
C THR A 54 -2.52 -1.54 -21.30
N LYS A 55 -3.76 -2.02 -21.50
CA LYS A 55 -4.20 -3.35 -21.03
C LYS A 55 -3.38 -4.48 -21.67
N GLU A 56 -3.01 -4.32 -22.94
CA GLU A 56 -2.17 -5.26 -23.68
C GLU A 56 -0.79 -5.37 -23.01
N LYS A 57 -0.16 -4.21 -22.73
CA LYS A 57 1.14 -4.18 -22.06
C LYS A 57 1.09 -4.76 -20.66
N PHE A 58 0.03 -4.48 -19.91
CA PHE A 58 -0.19 -5.06 -18.58
C PHE A 58 -0.30 -6.60 -18.66
N SER A 59 -1.06 -7.11 -19.63
CA SER A 59 -1.23 -8.55 -19.88
C SER A 59 0.08 -9.24 -20.27
N GLU A 60 0.90 -8.60 -21.11
CA GLU A 60 2.26 -9.08 -21.43
C GLU A 60 3.12 -9.20 -20.18
N MET A 61 3.09 -8.18 -19.31
CA MET A 61 3.86 -8.18 -18.06
C MET A 61 3.39 -9.28 -17.10
N ILE A 62 2.07 -9.57 -17.04
CA ILE A 62 1.56 -10.73 -16.27
C ILE A 62 2.16 -12.02 -16.81
N ALA A 63 2.09 -12.24 -18.13
CA ALA A 63 2.58 -13.46 -18.77
C ALA A 63 4.09 -13.69 -18.55
N GLN A 64 4.86 -12.60 -18.41
CA GLN A 64 6.30 -12.61 -18.12
C GLN A 64 6.64 -12.68 -16.62
N GLY A 65 5.64 -12.75 -15.71
CA GLY A 65 5.87 -12.69 -14.26
C GLY A 65 6.48 -11.36 -13.81
N GLY A 66 6.15 -10.28 -14.49
CA GLY A 66 6.73 -8.95 -14.30
C GLY A 66 6.21 -8.17 -13.08
N PHE A 67 5.22 -8.71 -12.36
CA PHE A 67 4.64 -8.08 -11.18
C PHE A 67 4.98 -8.85 -9.88
N LEU A 68 5.11 -8.11 -8.77
CA LEU A 68 5.13 -8.67 -7.42
C LEU A 68 3.73 -9.06 -6.97
N GLU A 69 2.77 -8.22 -7.30
CA GLU A 69 1.33 -8.39 -7.10
C GLU A 69 0.57 -7.65 -8.20
N TYR A 70 -0.62 -8.06 -8.47
CA TYR A 70 -1.56 -7.32 -9.32
C TYR A 70 -3.01 -7.63 -8.95
N SER A 71 -3.88 -6.68 -9.26
CA SER A 71 -5.32 -6.77 -8.99
C SER A 71 -6.12 -6.12 -10.08
N ASN A 72 -7.40 -6.51 -10.16
CA ASN A 72 -8.38 -5.86 -11.02
C ASN A 72 -9.39 -5.11 -10.15
N HIS A 73 -9.52 -3.81 -10.37
CA HIS A 73 -10.51 -2.96 -9.73
C HIS A 73 -11.41 -2.36 -10.78
N PHE A 74 -12.66 -2.82 -10.81
CA PHE A 74 -13.64 -2.51 -11.85
C PHE A 74 -13.11 -2.93 -13.23
N GLU A 75 -12.83 -1.99 -14.12
CA GLU A 75 -12.35 -2.25 -15.48
C GLU A 75 -10.84 -2.04 -15.65
N ASN A 76 -10.13 -1.69 -14.57
CA ASN A 76 -8.73 -1.33 -14.62
C ASN A 76 -7.87 -2.27 -13.79
N PHE A 77 -6.66 -2.51 -14.29
CA PHE A 77 -5.65 -3.27 -13.60
C PHE A 77 -4.70 -2.35 -12.85
N TYR A 78 -4.19 -2.86 -11.72
CA TYR A 78 -3.15 -2.24 -10.92
C TYR A 78 -2.14 -3.31 -10.55
N GLY A 79 -0.85 -2.97 -10.53
CA GLY A 79 0.17 -3.95 -10.15
C GLY A 79 1.52 -3.30 -9.89
N THR A 80 2.27 -3.91 -9.00
CA THR A 80 3.60 -3.44 -8.60
C THR A 80 4.67 -4.09 -9.48
N PRO A 81 5.40 -3.34 -10.33
CA PRO A 81 6.39 -3.91 -11.24
C PRO A 81 7.61 -4.43 -10.48
N LYS A 82 7.88 -5.74 -10.64
CA LYS A 82 8.96 -6.45 -9.94
C LYS A 82 10.34 -5.87 -10.23
N GLY A 83 10.64 -5.58 -11.50
CA GLY A 83 11.95 -5.04 -11.89
C GLY A 83 12.25 -3.70 -11.25
N PHE A 84 11.26 -2.80 -11.20
CA PHE A 84 11.40 -1.49 -10.56
C PHE A 84 11.71 -1.60 -9.06
N VAL A 85 10.97 -2.44 -8.34
CA VAL A 85 11.18 -2.67 -6.90
C VAL A 85 12.56 -3.30 -6.64
N THR A 86 12.95 -4.29 -7.46
CA THR A 86 14.25 -4.96 -7.33
C THR A 86 15.41 -3.96 -7.50
N GLU A 87 15.28 -3.02 -8.43
CA GLU A 87 16.30 -1.99 -8.62
C GLU A 87 16.37 -1.01 -7.45
N GLN A 88 15.23 -0.56 -6.95
CA GLN A 88 15.20 0.33 -5.78
C GLN A 88 15.75 -0.32 -4.52
N LEU A 89 15.50 -1.61 -4.30
CA LEU A 89 16.01 -2.37 -3.15
C LEU A 89 17.55 -2.45 -3.10
N LYS A 90 18.26 -2.12 -4.17
CA LYS A 90 19.72 -2.01 -4.14
C LYS A 90 20.21 -0.81 -3.32
N ASN A 91 19.39 0.25 -3.23
CA ASN A 91 19.81 1.54 -2.69
C ASN A 91 19.08 1.93 -1.38
N SER A 92 17.86 1.45 -1.17
CA SER A 92 17.02 1.86 -0.03
C SER A 92 16.02 0.77 0.34
N ASP A 93 15.40 0.90 1.52
CA ASP A 93 14.18 0.16 1.82
C ASP A 93 13.07 0.62 0.89
N VAL A 94 12.25 -0.32 0.42
CA VAL A 94 11.16 0.00 -0.51
C VAL A 94 9.82 -0.21 0.16
N ILE A 95 8.98 0.82 0.14
CA ILE A 95 7.61 0.79 0.65
C ILE A 95 6.67 0.52 -0.52
N LEU A 96 5.81 -0.48 -0.36
CA LEU A 96 4.64 -0.71 -1.19
C LEU A 96 3.40 -0.22 -0.44
N GLU A 97 2.67 0.75 -0.99
CA GLU A 97 1.35 1.16 -0.51
C GLU A 97 0.30 0.48 -1.37
N ILE A 98 -0.20 -0.68 -0.91
CA ILE A 98 -1.10 -1.54 -1.68
C ILE A 98 -2.28 -2.04 -0.82
N GLU A 99 -3.27 -2.65 -1.47
CA GLU A 99 -4.42 -3.25 -0.80
C GLU A 99 -4.07 -4.61 -0.19
N VAL A 100 -4.94 -5.11 0.70
CA VAL A 100 -4.73 -6.35 1.45
C VAL A 100 -4.49 -7.56 0.53
N ASP A 101 -5.26 -7.68 -0.54
CA ASP A 101 -5.15 -8.83 -1.45
C ASP A 101 -3.79 -8.83 -2.18
N GLY A 102 -3.27 -7.65 -2.56
CA GLY A 102 -1.93 -7.49 -3.11
C GLY A 102 -0.83 -7.78 -2.08
N ALA A 103 -1.00 -7.31 -0.84
CA ALA A 103 -0.07 -7.58 0.24
C ALA A 103 0.12 -9.09 0.49
N LEU A 104 -0.96 -9.86 0.46
CA LEU A 104 -0.90 -11.31 0.62
C LEU A 104 -0.24 -12.01 -0.57
N GLN A 105 -0.42 -11.50 -1.79
CA GLN A 105 0.33 -11.99 -2.96
C GLN A 105 1.83 -11.76 -2.77
N VAL A 106 2.24 -10.55 -2.34
CA VAL A 106 3.65 -10.24 -2.04
C VAL A 106 4.18 -11.18 -0.97
N LYS A 107 3.48 -11.38 0.14
CA LYS A 107 3.94 -12.28 1.22
C LYS A 107 4.16 -13.71 0.77
N LYS A 108 3.27 -14.22 -0.10
CA LYS A 108 3.39 -15.56 -0.67
C LYS A 108 4.62 -15.70 -1.57
N ALA A 109 4.91 -14.69 -2.40
CA ALA A 109 6.04 -14.70 -3.34
C ALA A 109 7.37 -14.32 -2.66
N HIS A 110 7.32 -13.49 -1.62
CA HIS A 110 8.44 -12.92 -0.88
C HIS A 110 8.18 -13.06 0.64
N PRO A 111 8.39 -14.25 1.23
CA PRO A 111 8.10 -14.51 2.65
C PRO A 111 8.87 -13.58 3.62
N GLU A 112 10.02 -13.06 3.17
CA GLU A 112 10.85 -12.10 3.92
C GLU A 112 10.28 -10.67 3.93
N ALA A 113 9.30 -10.34 3.08
CA ALA A 113 8.66 -9.03 3.06
C ALA A 113 8.00 -8.73 4.42
N LEU A 114 8.21 -7.50 4.90
CA LEU A 114 7.63 -7.02 6.15
C LEU A 114 6.23 -6.46 5.88
N LEU A 115 5.20 -7.16 6.31
CA LEU A 115 3.81 -6.75 6.17
C LEU A 115 3.31 -6.03 7.42
N ILE A 116 2.91 -4.77 7.26
CA ILE A 116 2.32 -3.94 8.33
C ILE A 116 0.92 -3.53 7.91
N MET A 117 -0.08 -3.95 8.68
CA MET A 117 -1.46 -3.50 8.49
C MET A 117 -1.73 -2.25 9.30
N ILE A 118 -2.24 -1.20 8.65
CA ILE A 118 -2.66 0.03 9.29
C ILE A 118 -4.17 -0.01 9.46
N LEU A 119 -4.64 0.13 10.69
CA LEU A 119 -6.05 0.16 11.03
C LEU A 119 -6.45 1.50 11.66
N PRO A 120 -7.72 1.92 11.53
CA PRO A 120 -8.25 3.01 12.34
C PRO A 120 -8.42 2.53 13.79
N PRO A 121 -8.53 3.43 14.78
CA PRO A 121 -8.79 3.04 16.17
C PRO A 121 -10.13 2.30 16.31
N ASP A 122 -11.13 2.75 15.58
CA ASP A 122 -12.44 2.11 15.47
C ASP A 122 -13.14 2.46 14.14
N GLU A 123 -14.30 1.88 13.92
CA GLU A 123 -15.14 2.10 12.74
C GLU A 123 -15.69 3.54 12.68
N ALA A 124 -16.03 4.12 13.82
CA ALA A 124 -16.57 5.48 13.89
C ALA A 124 -15.52 6.52 13.44
N ALA A 125 -14.27 6.34 13.84
CA ALA A 125 -13.15 7.17 13.40
C ALA A 125 -12.95 7.10 11.88
N LEU A 126 -13.06 5.90 11.28
CA LEU A 126 -12.97 5.74 9.83
C LEU A 126 -14.11 6.47 9.13
N ILE A 127 -15.36 6.29 9.58
CA ILE A 127 -16.54 6.96 9.03
C ILE A 127 -16.37 8.49 9.11
N ALA A 128 -15.93 9.00 10.25
CA ALA A 128 -15.68 10.43 10.43
C ALA A 128 -14.64 10.98 9.44
N ARG A 129 -13.54 10.25 9.23
CA ARG A 129 -12.50 10.61 8.25
C ARG A 129 -12.99 10.58 6.81
N LEU A 130 -13.84 9.61 6.45
CA LEU A 130 -14.44 9.52 5.12
C LEU A 130 -15.44 10.65 4.88
N LYS A 131 -16.31 10.94 5.84
CA LYS A 131 -17.28 12.07 5.78
C LYS A 131 -16.58 13.42 5.72
N GLY A 132 -15.49 13.60 6.47
CA GLY A 132 -14.71 14.85 6.50
C GLY A 132 -14.09 15.24 5.16
N ARG A 133 -13.99 14.30 4.19
CA ARG A 133 -13.54 14.59 2.82
C ARG A 133 -14.62 15.24 1.95
N GLY A 134 -15.88 15.13 2.32
CA GLY A 134 -17.02 15.79 1.66
C GLY A 134 -17.31 15.34 0.22
N THR A 135 -16.68 14.25 -0.25
CA THR A 135 -16.73 13.83 -1.66
C THR A 135 -17.52 12.55 -1.91
N GLU A 136 -18.10 11.94 -0.88
CA GLU A 136 -18.72 10.62 -0.98
C GLU A 136 -20.12 10.57 -0.41
N SER A 137 -21.01 9.80 -1.08
CA SER A 137 -22.35 9.50 -0.57
C SER A 137 -22.31 8.50 0.59
N ASP A 138 -23.39 8.46 1.38
CA ASP A 138 -23.51 7.52 2.52
C ASP A 138 -23.41 6.05 2.07
N GLU A 139 -23.93 5.70 0.87
CA GLU A 139 -23.83 4.35 0.31
C GLU A 139 -22.37 3.98 0.02
N LYS A 140 -21.57 4.91 -0.52
CA LYS A 140 -20.14 4.69 -0.76
C LYS A 140 -19.36 4.52 0.55
N ILE A 141 -19.73 5.30 1.57
CA ILE A 141 -19.12 5.17 2.90
C ILE A 141 -19.46 3.81 3.50
N ALA A 142 -20.72 3.35 3.41
CA ALA A 142 -21.11 2.01 3.89
C ALA A 142 -20.31 0.90 3.19
N ALA A 143 -20.19 0.94 1.86
CA ALA A 143 -19.38 -0.02 1.11
C ALA A 143 -17.90 -0.02 1.54
N ARG A 144 -17.33 1.15 1.89
CA ARG A 144 -15.96 1.23 2.41
C ARG A 144 -15.81 0.66 3.82
N VAL A 145 -16.83 0.82 4.65
CA VAL A 145 -16.85 0.21 5.99
C VAL A 145 -16.91 -1.30 5.88
N ASP A 146 -17.72 -1.86 5.00
CA ASP A 146 -17.77 -3.31 4.76
C ASP A 146 -16.44 -3.83 4.20
N ARG A 147 -15.83 -3.08 3.28
CA ARG A 147 -14.47 -3.43 2.80
C ARG A 147 -13.45 -3.39 3.94
N MET A 148 -13.52 -2.41 4.84
CA MET A 148 -12.64 -2.33 6.01
C MET A 148 -12.80 -3.55 6.93
N ARG A 149 -14.04 -3.99 7.20
CA ARG A 149 -14.30 -5.20 8.00
C ARG A 149 -13.68 -6.44 7.36
N TYR A 150 -13.82 -6.59 6.03
CA TYR A 150 -13.16 -7.66 5.28
C TYR A 150 -11.64 -7.58 5.43
N GLU A 151 -11.04 -6.43 5.19
CA GLU A 151 -9.60 -6.23 5.28
C GLU A 151 -9.07 -6.46 6.70
N ALA A 152 -9.75 -5.92 7.71
CA ALA A 152 -9.40 -6.13 9.13
C ALA A 152 -9.50 -7.61 9.55
N SER A 153 -10.38 -8.41 8.94
CA SER A 153 -10.46 -9.86 9.20
C SER A 153 -9.19 -10.61 8.81
N LYS A 154 -8.36 -10.04 7.91
CA LYS A 154 -7.08 -10.61 7.45
C LYS A 154 -5.88 -10.21 8.30
N LYS A 155 -6.08 -9.43 9.37
CA LYS A 155 -4.98 -8.91 10.22
C LYS A 155 -4.03 -9.99 10.76
N HIS A 156 -4.54 -11.20 10.99
CA HIS A 156 -3.75 -12.33 11.48
C HIS A 156 -2.71 -12.86 10.46
N LEU A 157 -2.75 -12.41 9.20
CA LEU A 157 -1.82 -12.75 8.13
C LEU A 157 -0.67 -11.74 7.98
N TYR A 158 -0.65 -10.70 8.81
CA TYR A 158 0.37 -9.65 8.81
C TYR A 158 1.39 -9.87 9.91
N ASP A 159 2.60 -9.38 9.68
CA ASP A 159 3.66 -9.46 10.69
C ASP A 159 3.38 -8.49 11.85
N PHE A 160 2.82 -7.30 11.54
CA PHE A 160 2.48 -6.27 12.53
C PHE A 160 1.17 -5.55 12.18
N ILE A 161 0.54 -5.02 13.21
CA ILE A 161 -0.67 -4.18 13.11
C ILE A 161 -0.36 -2.88 13.80
N VAL A 162 -0.58 -1.76 13.13
CA VAL A 162 -0.41 -0.41 13.68
C VAL A 162 -1.76 0.31 13.63
N VAL A 163 -2.18 0.87 14.75
CA VAL A 163 -3.40 1.67 14.84
C VAL A 163 -3.06 3.14 14.58
N ASN A 164 -3.62 3.71 13.53
CA ASN A 164 -3.45 5.14 13.22
C ASN A 164 -4.56 5.96 13.89
N ASP A 165 -4.42 6.17 15.19
CA ASP A 165 -5.20 7.14 15.94
C ASP A 165 -4.52 8.53 15.87
N ASP A 166 -3.27 8.62 16.30
CA ASP A 166 -2.37 9.75 16.10
C ASP A 166 -1.29 9.43 15.07
N LEU A 167 -1.13 10.32 14.09
CA LEU A 167 -0.22 10.12 12.98
C LEU A 167 1.25 9.98 13.42
N ASN A 168 1.71 10.81 14.36
CA ASN A 168 3.11 10.80 14.78
C ASN A 168 3.44 9.53 15.55
N THR A 169 2.52 9.08 16.39
CA THR A 169 2.63 7.82 17.13
C THR A 169 2.69 6.63 16.17
N ALA A 170 1.78 6.56 15.20
CA ALA A 170 1.76 5.50 14.19
C ALA A 170 3.07 5.45 13.36
N VAL A 171 3.58 6.61 12.95
CA VAL A 171 4.85 6.69 12.21
C VAL A 171 6.03 6.25 13.08
N ALA A 172 6.08 6.66 14.35
CA ALA A 172 7.13 6.25 15.28
C ALA A 172 7.11 4.73 15.52
N GLU A 173 5.94 4.14 15.68
CA GLU A 173 5.77 2.69 15.82
C GLU A 173 6.25 1.94 14.58
N ILE A 174 5.86 2.37 13.37
CA ILE A 174 6.32 1.76 12.11
C ILE A 174 7.84 1.82 12.01
N LYS A 175 8.47 2.96 12.32
CA LYS A 175 9.94 3.08 12.32
C LYS A 175 10.61 2.12 13.30
N SER A 176 10.04 1.96 14.49
CA SER A 176 10.53 1.02 15.49
C SER A 176 10.47 -0.42 14.99
N ILE A 177 9.35 -0.80 14.34
CA ILE A 177 9.17 -2.12 13.72
C ILE A 177 10.23 -2.36 12.63
N ILE A 178 10.42 -1.39 11.72
CA ILE A 178 11.40 -1.49 10.63
C ILE A 178 12.82 -1.64 11.21
N LYS A 179 13.16 -0.82 12.21
CA LYS A 179 14.47 -0.88 12.85
C LYS A 179 14.73 -2.24 13.49
N SER A 180 13.80 -2.75 14.28
CA SER A 180 13.95 -4.06 14.93
C SER A 180 14.06 -5.20 13.91
N ARG A 181 13.39 -5.11 12.77
CA ARG A 181 13.49 -6.10 11.68
C ARG A 181 14.86 -6.12 11.00
N LYS A 182 15.59 -5.00 11.02
CA LYS A 182 16.96 -4.89 10.47
C LYS A 182 18.05 -5.41 11.41
N GLU A 183 17.74 -5.51 12.69
CA GLU A 183 18.68 -5.95 13.73
C GLU A 183 18.71 -7.49 13.88
N ILE A 184 17.79 -8.21 13.21
CA ILE A 184 17.70 -9.67 13.15
C ILE A 184 18.47 -10.18 11.93
#